data_fb4b07f508a042e10d9b99fda024a8af
#
_entry.id   fb4b07f508a042e10d9b99fda024a8af
#
_cell.length_a   1.000
_cell.length_b   1.000
_cell.length_c   1.000
_cell.angle_alpha   90.00
_cell.angle_beta   90.00
_cell.angle_gamma   90.00
#
_symmetry.space_group_name_H-M   'P 1'
#
loop_
_entity.id
_entity.type
_entity.pdbx_description
1 polymer ?
#
loop_
_entity_poly.entity_id
_entity_poly.type
_entity_poly.pdbx_seq_one_letter_code
_entity_poly.pdbx_strand_id
1 'polypeptide(L)'
;MAKGKSGVKSGATALDRSPSHLLHKALQRALDIYAEEFGAGAITQRQFAVLAAAAEHEGATQADLVRTTGIDRSTLADMATRMITKGLLERERSALDARANAVSLTEAGRTALEEAKPKMASADAKLLKLIGGHGRRNAFVDLLRDLVKKGEAEPAAEKAPKAGKAAKPPKAAKPAKAPKAAKAAKKTKKKA
;
A
#
# COMPACT_ATOMS: atom_id res chain seq x y z
N MET A 1 -15.29 25.90 -50.82
CA MET A 1 -14.13 25.15 -50.28
C MET A 1 -14.59 24.43 -49.04
N ALA A 2 -14.91 23.14 -49.15
CA ALA A 2 -15.39 22.32 -48.07
C ALA A 2 -14.18 21.66 -47.35
N LYS A 3 -13.95 22.03 -46.08
CA LYS A 3 -12.95 21.36 -45.20
C LYS A 3 -13.51 20.02 -44.74
N GLY A 4 -13.06 18.93 -45.35
CA GLY A 4 -13.29 17.58 -44.88
C GLY A 4 -12.62 17.35 -43.51
N LYS A 5 -13.43 17.13 -42.46
CA LYS A 5 -12.97 16.56 -41.21
C LYS A 5 -12.77 15.06 -41.41
N SER A 6 -11.54 14.63 -41.70
CA SER A 6 -11.16 13.23 -41.64
C SER A 6 -11.11 12.82 -40.17
N GLY A 7 -12.21 12.32 -39.63
CA GLY A 7 -12.23 11.61 -38.37
C GLY A 7 -11.49 10.28 -38.56
N VAL A 8 -10.24 10.20 -38.12
CA VAL A 8 -9.53 8.93 -37.99
C VAL A 8 -10.32 8.07 -37.01
N LYS A 9 -11.08 7.10 -37.50
CA LYS A 9 -11.62 6.01 -36.70
C LYS A 9 -10.43 5.18 -36.23
N SER A 10 -9.94 5.45 -35.04
CA SER A 10 -8.94 4.63 -34.38
C SER A 10 -9.49 3.21 -34.31
N GLY A 11 -9.01 2.31 -35.16
CA GLY A 11 -9.33 0.89 -35.09
C GLY A 11 -8.91 0.38 -33.71
N ALA A 12 -9.79 -0.39 -33.05
CA ALA A 12 -9.49 -0.95 -31.74
C ALA A 12 -8.18 -1.76 -31.82
N THR A 13 -7.20 -1.37 -31.02
CA THR A 13 -5.90 -2.06 -30.96
C THR A 13 -6.03 -3.41 -30.26
N ALA A 14 -5.04 -4.29 -30.39
CA ALA A 14 -5.04 -5.57 -29.65
C ALA A 14 -5.13 -5.33 -28.12
N LEU A 15 -4.57 -4.23 -27.62
CA LEU A 15 -4.65 -3.82 -26.21
C LEU A 15 -6.07 -3.47 -25.77
N ASP A 16 -6.88 -2.88 -26.65
CA ASP A 16 -8.29 -2.52 -26.33
C ASP A 16 -9.20 -3.75 -26.18
N ARG A 17 -8.71 -4.95 -26.56
CA ARG A 17 -9.39 -6.24 -26.37
C ARG A 17 -8.77 -7.09 -25.27
N SER A 18 -7.67 -6.66 -24.68
CA SER A 18 -6.97 -7.38 -23.61
C SER A 18 -7.64 -7.13 -22.26
N PRO A 19 -8.22 -8.16 -21.61
CA PRO A 19 -8.86 -7.98 -20.29
C PRO A 19 -7.90 -7.43 -19.23
N SER A 20 -6.65 -7.88 -19.20
CA SER A 20 -5.65 -7.39 -18.25
C SER A 20 -5.33 -5.91 -18.44
N HIS A 21 -5.22 -5.46 -19.70
CA HIS A 21 -4.99 -4.05 -20.00
C HIS A 21 -6.21 -3.19 -19.66
N LEU A 22 -7.42 -3.66 -19.97
CA LEU A 22 -8.65 -2.96 -19.63
C LEU A 22 -8.84 -2.84 -18.12
N LEU A 23 -8.55 -3.89 -17.34
CA LEU A 23 -8.58 -3.85 -15.88
C LEU A 23 -7.57 -2.84 -15.33
N HIS A 24 -6.35 -2.81 -15.88
CA HIS A 24 -5.35 -1.82 -15.48
C HIS A 24 -5.85 -0.40 -15.75
N LYS A 25 -6.36 -0.11 -16.96
CA LYS A 25 -6.91 1.23 -17.30
C LYS A 25 -8.10 1.60 -16.41
N ALA A 26 -8.99 0.64 -16.16
CA ALA A 26 -10.14 0.87 -15.28
C ALA A 26 -9.71 1.19 -13.85
N LEU A 27 -8.70 0.48 -13.32
CA LEU A 27 -8.13 0.77 -12.01
C LEU A 27 -7.51 2.17 -11.96
N GLN A 28 -6.73 2.57 -12.97
CA GLN A 28 -6.16 3.93 -13.01
C GLN A 28 -7.28 4.98 -12.99
N ARG A 29 -8.33 4.79 -13.82
CA ARG A 29 -9.47 5.72 -13.83
C ARG A 29 -10.20 5.76 -12.48
N ALA A 30 -10.37 4.65 -11.83
CA ALA A 30 -10.94 4.61 -10.48
C ALA A 30 -10.07 5.37 -9.48
N LEU A 31 -8.75 5.16 -9.49
CA LEU A 31 -7.81 5.85 -8.59
C LEU A 31 -7.82 7.37 -8.80
N ASP A 32 -7.96 7.86 -10.05
CA ASP A 32 -8.10 9.30 -10.34
C ASP A 32 -9.37 9.86 -9.67
N ILE A 33 -10.51 9.16 -9.80
CA ILE A 33 -11.78 9.57 -9.20
C ILE A 33 -11.66 9.60 -7.66
N TYR A 34 -11.02 8.58 -7.06
CA TYR A 34 -10.78 8.56 -5.62
C TYR A 34 -9.90 9.73 -5.18
N ALA A 35 -8.81 10.00 -5.91
CA ALA A 35 -7.93 11.11 -5.59
C ALA A 35 -8.64 12.47 -5.65
N GLU A 36 -9.52 12.67 -6.62
CA GLU A 36 -10.36 13.88 -6.76
C GLU A 36 -11.31 14.04 -5.55
N GLU A 37 -11.97 12.94 -5.12
CA GLU A 37 -12.95 12.99 -4.02
C GLU A 37 -12.28 13.15 -2.64
N PHE A 38 -11.16 12.49 -2.43
CA PHE A 38 -10.47 12.54 -1.15
C PHE A 38 -9.72 13.87 -0.94
N GLY A 39 -9.19 14.43 -2.02
CA GLY A 39 -8.41 15.67 -1.99
C GLY A 39 -6.97 15.48 -1.51
N ALA A 40 -6.19 16.55 -1.61
CA ALA A 40 -4.78 16.55 -1.22
C ALA A 40 -4.62 16.38 0.30
N GLY A 41 -3.67 15.54 0.71
CA GLY A 41 -3.36 15.29 2.13
C GLY A 41 -4.29 14.31 2.85
N ALA A 42 -5.37 13.87 2.25
CA ALA A 42 -6.25 12.84 2.80
C ALA A 42 -5.64 11.43 2.68
N ILE A 43 -6.29 10.46 3.32
CA ILE A 43 -5.91 9.06 3.17
C ILE A 43 -6.20 8.58 1.74
N THR A 44 -5.37 7.66 1.24
CA THR A 44 -5.58 7.06 -0.08
C THR A 44 -6.64 5.95 -0.01
N GLN A 45 -7.19 5.56 -1.17
CA GLN A 45 -8.13 4.43 -1.27
C GLN A 45 -7.58 3.14 -0.62
N ARG A 46 -6.29 2.84 -0.81
CA ARG A 46 -5.66 1.67 -0.17
C ARG A 46 -5.55 1.82 1.35
N GLN A 47 -5.24 3.02 1.84
CA GLN A 47 -5.21 3.30 3.29
C GLN A 47 -6.62 3.19 3.89
N PHE A 48 -7.63 3.69 3.19
CA PHE A 48 -9.03 3.49 3.57
C PHE A 48 -9.36 2.00 3.70
N ALA A 49 -9.00 1.18 2.72
CA ALA A 49 -9.25 -0.27 2.77
C ALA A 49 -8.58 -0.94 3.98
N VAL A 50 -7.35 -0.53 4.33
CA VAL A 50 -6.65 -1.06 5.50
C VAL A 50 -7.33 -0.61 6.80
N LEU A 51 -7.74 0.66 6.92
CA LEU A 51 -8.48 1.13 8.09
C LEU A 51 -9.82 0.42 8.23
N ALA A 52 -10.56 0.25 7.14
CA ALA A 52 -11.84 -0.45 7.15
C ALA A 52 -11.68 -1.92 7.59
N ALA A 53 -10.70 -2.62 7.03
CA ALA A 53 -10.42 -4.01 7.41
C ALA A 53 -9.99 -4.16 8.87
N ALA A 54 -9.18 -3.23 9.39
CA ALA A 54 -8.78 -3.22 10.79
C ALA A 54 -9.94 -2.85 11.74
N ALA A 55 -10.92 -2.05 11.27
CA ALA A 55 -12.11 -1.73 12.04
C ALA A 55 -13.10 -2.90 12.14
N GLU A 56 -13.20 -3.72 11.09
CA GLU A 56 -14.07 -4.91 11.07
C GLU A 56 -13.54 -6.05 11.94
N HIS A 57 -12.21 -6.10 12.12
CA HIS A 57 -11.53 -7.16 12.85
C HIS A 57 -10.55 -6.56 13.86
N GLU A 58 -11.02 -6.23 15.06
CA GLU A 58 -10.15 -5.76 16.14
C GLU A 58 -9.07 -6.80 16.44
N GLY A 59 -7.82 -6.35 16.46
CA GLY A 59 -6.68 -7.25 16.64
C GLY A 59 -6.32 -8.07 15.40
N ALA A 60 -6.72 -7.64 14.20
CA ALA A 60 -6.36 -8.29 12.95
C ALA A 60 -4.84 -8.40 12.79
N THR A 61 -4.37 -9.58 12.40
CA THR A 61 -2.95 -9.75 12.03
C THR A 61 -2.65 -9.15 10.66
N GLN A 62 -1.38 -8.91 10.36
CA GLN A 62 -1.00 -8.51 9.00
C GLN A 62 -1.46 -9.52 7.93
N ALA A 63 -1.49 -10.82 8.25
CA ALA A 63 -1.96 -11.84 7.34
C ALA A 63 -3.46 -11.72 7.06
N ASP A 64 -4.25 -11.38 8.08
CA ASP A 64 -5.67 -11.12 7.93
C ASP A 64 -5.94 -9.89 7.05
N LEU A 65 -5.19 -8.81 7.29
CA LEU A 65 -5.30 -7.60 6.47
C LEU A 65 -4.90 -7.85 5.00
N VAL A 66 -3.85 -8.65 4.74
CA VAL A 66 -3.48 -9.08 3.38
C VAL A 66 -4.65 -9.81 2.72
N ARG A 67 -5.25 -10.77 3.42
CA ARG A 67 -6.36 -11.57 2.90
C ARG A 67 -7.59 -10.71 2.62
N THR A 68 -7.95 -9.81 3.54
CA THR A 68 -9.15 -8.96 3.42
C THR A 68 -8.98 -7.88 2.36
N THR A 69 -7.80 -7.26 2.27
CA THR A 69 -7.57 -6.13 1.36
C THR A 69 -7.04 -6.51 -0.02
N GLY A 70 -6.53 -7.74 -0.18
CA GLY A 70 -5.84 -8.16 -1.40
C GLY A 70 -4.53 -7.43 -1.68
N ILE A 71 -4.03 -6.63 -0.74
CA ILE A 71 -2.75 -5.92 -0.86
C ILE A 71 -1.62 -6.91 -0.57
N ASP A 72 -0.57 -6.92 -1.40
CA ASP A 72 0.57 -7.80 -1.17
C ASP A 72 1.27 -7.51 0.17
N ARG A 73 1.88 -8.56 0.76
CA ARG A 73 2.42 -8.52 2.11
C ARG A 73 3.47 -7.42 2.31
N SER A 74 4.34 -7.19 1.35
CA SER A 74 5.40 -6.17 1.47
C SER A 74 4.83 -4.76 1.42
N THR A 75 3.93 -4.49 0.47
CA THR A 75 3.24 -3.20 0.35
C THR A 75 2.40 -2.91 1.59
N LEU A 76 1.67 -3.92 2.12
CA LEU A 76 0.89 -3.76 3.34
C LEU A 76 1.77 -3.45 4.55
N ALA A 77 2.91 -4.15 4.71
CA ALA A 77 3.82 -3.92 5.83
C ALA A 77 4.39 -2.49 5.83
N ASP A 78 4.80 -2.00 4.66
CA ASP A 78 5.30 -0.63 4.50
C ASP A 78 4.21 0.41 4.74
N MET A 79 2.99 0.13 4.26
CA MET A 79 1.83 1.00 4.46
C MET A 79 1.42 1.05 5.92
N ALA A 80 1.30 -0.09 6.59
CA ALA A 80 0.96 -0.18 8.02
C ALA A 80 2.00 0.57 8.86
N THR A 81 3.30 0.42 8.58
CA THR A 81 4.35 1.16 9.28
C THR A 81 4.18 2.67 9.14
N ARG A 82 3.90 3.16 7.93
CA ARG A 82 3.63 4.60 7.71
C ARG A 82 2.36 5.08 8.39
N MET A 83 1.32 4.25 8.45
CA MET A 83 0.06 4.60 9.11
C MET A 83 0.22 4.61 10.64
N ILE A 84 1.05 3.74 11.21
CA ILE A 84 1.43 3.76 12.62
C ILE A 84 2.22 5.04 12.94
N THR A 85 3.20 5.40 12.10
CA THR A 85 3.96 6.65 12.27
C THR A 85 3.07 7.89 12.21
N LYS A 86 1.98 7.85 11.43
CA LYS A 86 0.96 8.91 11.37
C LYS A 86 -0.04 8.86 12.53
N GLY A 87 0.04 7.89 13.42
CA GLY A 87 -0.88 7.72 14.53
C GLY A 87 -2.29 7.25 14.15
N LEU A 88 -2.47 6.67 12.96
CA LEU A 88 -3.77 6.13 12.50
C LEU A 88 -3.99 4.68 12.93
N LEU A 89 -2.91 3.94 13.07
CA LEU A 89 -2.90 2.55 13.53
C LEU A 89 -1.93 2.40 14.70
N GLU A 90 -2.15 1.40 15.50
CA GLU A 90 -1.23 0.97 16.55
C GLU A 90 -0.96 -0.53 16.45
N ARG A 91 0.17 -0.97 17.03
CA ARG A 91 0.53 -2.37 17.12
C ARG A 91 0.39 -2.83 18.55
N GLU A 92 -0.33 -3.92 18.70
CA GLU A 92 -0.43 -4.64 19.95
C GLU A 92 0.08 -6.07 19.78
N ARG A 93 0.51 -6.71 20.85
CA ARG A 93 0.74 -8.15 20.84
C ARG A 93 -0.61 -8.84 20.75
N SER A 94 -0.77 -9.75 19.79
CA SER A 94 -1.99 -10.52 19.66
C SER A 94 -2.22 -11.31 20.96
N ALA A 95 -3.43 -11.23 21.51
CA ALA A 95 -3.82 -12.00 22.67
C ALA A 95 -3.91 -13.52 22.37
N LEU A 96 -4.09 -13.88 21.08
CA LEU A 96 -4.22 -15.26 20.63
C LEU A 96 -2.89 -15.90 20.22
N ASP A 97 -1.95 -15.10 19.72
CA ASP A 97 -0.60 -15.57 19.35
C ASP A 97 0.42 -14.48 19.70
N ALA A 98 1.21 -14.73 20.74
CA ALA A 98 2.24 -13.80 21.21
C ALA A 98 3.34 -13.51 20.16
N ARG A 99 3.39 -14.28 19.06
CA ARG A 99 4.31 -14.09 17.92
C ARG A 99 3.71 -13.22 16.82
N ALA A 100 2.38 -13.04 16.80
CA ALA A 100 1.69 -12.22 15.82
C ALA A 100 1.48 -10.81 16.36
N ASN A 101 1.87 -9.81 15.57
CA ASN A 101 1.54 -8.42 15.86
C ASN A 101 0.11 -8.16 15.36
N ALA A 102 -0.78 -7.87 16.29
CA ALA A 102 -2.10 -7.35 16.00
C ALA A 102 -2.01 -5.88 15.59
N VAL A 103 -2.87 -5.47 14.70
CA VAL A 103 -2.99 -4.07 14.25
C VAL A 103 -4.39 -3.60 14.61
N SER A 104 -4.47 -2.50 15.34
CA SER A 104 -5.73 -1.88 15.78
C SER A 104 -5.80 -0.43 15.33
N LEU A 105 -7.01 0.11 15.22
CA LEU A 105 -7.20 1.53 14.96
C LEU A 105 -6.98 2.34 16.23
N THR A 106 -6.26 3.46 16.08
CA THR A 106 -6.29 4.51 17.09
C THR A 106 -7.58 5.33 16.98
N GLU A 107 -7.85 6.22 17.93
CA GLU A 107 -8.97 7.16 17.85
C GLU A 107 -8.84 8.07 16.61
N ALA A 108 -7.64 8.55 16.31
CA ALA A 108 -7.37 9.31 15.09
C ALA A 108 -7.64 8.48 13.82
N GLY A 109 -7.33 7.18 13.84
CA GLY A 109 -7.64 6.27 12.75
C GLY A 109 -9.14 6.06 12.55
N ARG A 110 -9.91 5.95 13.65
CA ARG A 110 -11.39 5.86 13.60
C ARG A 110 -11.99 7.14 13.01
N THR A 111 -11.55 8.29 13.47
CA THR A 111 -12.00 9.59 12.94
C THR A 111 -11.70 9.70 11.44
N ALA A 112 -10.46 9.41 11.02
CA ALA A 112 -10.07 9.45 9.62
C ALA A 112 -10.89 8.48 8.74
N LEU A 113 -11.24 7.30 9.25
CA LEU A 113 -12.10 6.34 8.57
C LEU A 113 -13.51 6.88 8.39
N GLU A 114 -14.13 7.44 9.46
CA GLU A 114 -15.47 7.98 9.40
C GLU A 114 -15.57 9.18 8.44
N GLU A 115 -14.60 10.07 8.42
CA GLU A 115 -14.52 11.19 7.47
C GLU A 115 -14.34 10.72 6.02
N ALA A 116 -13.68 9.60 5.81
CA ALA A 116 -13.42 9.05 4.49
C ALA A 116 -14.60 8.25 3.91
N LYS A 117 -15.47 7.65 4.74
CA LYS A 117 -16.62 6.86 4.28
C LYS A 117 -17.52 7.57 3.27
N PRO A 118 -17.99 8.80 3.53
CA PRO A 118 -18.84 9.51 2.56
C PRO A 118 -18.09 9.86 1.26
N LYS A 119 -16.80 10.15 1.33
CA LYS A 119 -15.95 10.41 0.16
C LYS A 119 -15.78 9.14 -0.69
N MET A 120 -15.57 8.00 -0.04
CA MET A 120 -15.51 6.71 -0.72
C MET A 120 -16.83 6.39 -1.43
N ALA A 121 -17.96 6.54 -0.75
CA ALA A 121 -19.28 6.33 -1.34
C ALA A 121 -19.53 7.26 -2.53
N SER A 122 -19.10 8.52 -2.46
CA SER A 122 -19.18 9.49 -3.57
C SER A 122 -18.33 9.05 -4.76
N ALA A 123 -17.08 8.63 -4.52
CA ALA A 123 -16.17 8.13 -5.54
C ALA A 123 -16.72 6.88 -6.25
N ASP A 124 -17.23 5.91 -5.47
CA ASP A 124 -17.88 4.71 -6.01
C ASP A 124 -19.11 5.06 -6.86
N ALA A 125 -19.95 5.98 -6.41
CA ALA A 125 -21.10 6.45 -7.18
C ALA A 125 -20.67 7.12 -8.49
N LYS A 126 -19.60 7.93 -8.50
CA LYS A 126 -19.03 8.54 -9.71
C LYS A 126 -18.47 7.50 -10.67
N LEU A 127 -17.71 6.53 -10.16
CA LEU A 127 -17.19 5.41 -10.94
C LEU A 127 -18.31 4.62 -11.61
N LEU A 128 -19.34 4.26 -10.87
CA LEU A 128 -20.48 3.49 -11.38
C LEU A 128 -21.33 4.29 -12.39
N LYS A 129 -21.37 5.62 -12.30
CA LYS A 129 -22.03 6.46 -13.31
C LYS A 129 -21.41 6.30 -14.71
N LEU A 130 -20.12 5.99 -14.79
CA LEU A 130 -19.44 5.77 -16.08
C LEU A 130 -19.96 4.52 -16.81
N ILE A 131 -20.55 3.56 -16.08
CA ILE A 131 -21.01 2.28 -16.67
C ILE A 131 -22.42 2.38 -17.27
N GLY A 132 -23.14 3.44 -17.05
CA GLY A 132 -24.48 3.64 -17.62
C GLY A 132 -25.49 2.50 -17.30
N GLY A 133 -26.74 2.84 -17.02
CA GLY A 133 -27.83 1.89 -16.73
C GLY A 133 -27.67 1.11 -15.41
N HIS A 134 -28.74 1.06 -14.62
CA HIS A 134 -28.71 0.45 -13.28
C HIS A 134 -28.35 -1.05 -13.31
N GLY A 135 -28.94 -1.83 -14.21
CA GLY A 135 -28.66 -3.26 -14.33
C GLY A 135 -27.21 -3.57 -14.72
N ARG A 136 -26.59 -2.74 -15.57
CA ARG A 136 -25.19 -2.90 -15.96
C ARG A 136 -24.21 -2.61 -14.81
N ARG A 137 -24.56 -1.66 -13.93
CA ARG A 137 -23.76 -1.35 -12.73
C ARG A 137 -23.74 -2.52 -11.76
N ASN A 138 -24.91 -3.10 -11.50
CA ASN A 138 -25.00 -4.26 -10.62
C ASN A 138 -24.24 -5.45 -11.21
N ALA A 139 -24.44 -5.75 -12.49
CA ALA A 139 -23.70 -6.82 -13.18
C ALA A 139 -22.18 -6.61 -13.13
N PHE A 140 -21.70 -5.38 -13.24
CA PHE A 140 -20.28 -5.06 -13.13
C PHE A 140 -19.74 -5.36 -11.74
N VAL A 141 -20.43 -4.95 -10.68
CA VAL A 141 -20.03 -5.24 -9.30
C VAL A 141 -20.04 -6.73 -9.04
N ASP A 142 -21.05 -7.47 -9.53
CA ASP A 142 -21.14 -8.91 -9.36
C ASP A 142 -20.01 -9.64 -10.09
N LEU A 143 -19.68 -9.23 -11.32
CA LEU A 143 -18.55 -9.78 -12.07
C LEU A 143 -17.20 -9.55 -11.37
N LEU A 144 -16.98 -8.36 -10.81
CA LEU A 144 -15.77 -8.08 -10.02
C LEU A 144 -15.71 -8.96 -8.77
N ARG A 145 -16.83 -9.11 -8.06
CA ARG A 145 -16.93 -9.97 -6.87
C ARG A 145 -16.64 -11.42 -7.21
N ASP A 146 -17.19 -11.94 -8.31
CA ASP A 146 -16.95 -13.30 -8.75
C ASP A 146 -15.49 -13.52 -9.15
N LEU A 147 -14.88 -12.54 -9.82
CA LEU A 147 -13.46 -12.60 -10.19
C LEU A 147 -12.56 -12.69 -8.95
N VAL A 148 -12.82 -11.86 -7.92
CA VAL A 148 -12.06 -11.87 -6.66
C VAL A 148 -12.23 -13.20 -5.93
N LYS A 149 -13.47 -13.67 -5.74
CA LYS A 149 -13.76 -14.95 -5.04
C LYS A 149 -13.08 -16.16 -5.72
N LYS A 150 -13.07 -16.22 -7.04
CA LYS A 150 -12.42 -17.31 -7.78
C LYS A 150 -10.90 -17.25 -7.65
N GLY A 151 -10.32 -16.06 -7.56
CA GLY A 151 -8.90 -15.89 -7.33
C GLY A 151 -8.46 -16.28 -5.90
N GLU A 152 -9.34 -16.16 -4.91
CA GLU A 152 -9.09 -16.60 -3.53
C GLU A 152 -9.23 -18.13 -3.35
N ALA A 153 -10.06 -18.78 -4.15
CA ALA A 153 -10.29 -20.21 -4.09
C ALA A 153 -9.12 -21.06 -4.66
N GLU A 154 -8.29 -20.48 -5.52
CA GLU A 154 -7.02 -21.08 -5.89
C GLU A 154 -5.97 -20.69 -4.83
N PRO A 155 -5.37 -21.68 -4.09
CA PRO A 155 -4.27 -21.37 -3.19
C PRO A 155 -3.19 -20.69 -4.03
N ALA A 156 -2.92 -19.42 -3.73
CA ALA A 156 -1.80 -18.71 -4.34
C ALA A 156 -0.56 -19.58 -4.15
N ALA A 157 -0.13 -20.26 -5.21
CA ALA A 157 1.18 -20.89 -5.24
C ALA A 157 2.14 -19.79 -4.75
N GLU A 158 2.70 -20.04 -3.59
CA GLU A 158 3.60 -19.14 -2.85
C GLU A 158 4.59 -18.54 -3.86
N LYS A 159 4.34 -17.31 -4.27
CA LYS A 159 5.31 -16.59 -5.12
C LYS A 159 6.54 -16.48 -4.27
N ALA A 160 7.49 -17.39 -4.52
CA ALA A 160 8.81 -17.36 -3.90
C ALA A 160 9.30 -15.90 -3.88
N PRO A 161 9.82 -15.42 -2.74
CA PRO A 161 10.31 -14.07 -2.64
C PRO A 161 11.34 -13.89 -3.76
N LYS A 162 11.11 -12.93 -4.66
CA LYS A 162 12.13 -12.52 -5.64
C LYS A 162 13.37 -12.26 -4.83
N ALA A 163 14.40 -13.08 -5.07
CA ALA A 163 15.69 -12.99 -4.39
C ALA A 163 16.12 -11.53 -4.37
N GLY A 164 16.01 -10.92 -3.20
CA GLY A 164 16.52 -9.59 -2.95
C GLY A 164 17.99 -9.61 -3.33
N LYS A 165 18.42 -8.61 -4.12
CA LYS A 165 19.84 -8.37 -4.42
C LYS A 165 20.62 -8.63 -3.13
N ALA A 166 21.51 -9.61 -3.21
CA ALA A 166 22.42 -9.97 -2.13
C ALA A 166 23.03 -8.69 -1.56
N ALA A 167 22.77 -8.44 -0.29
CA ALA A 167 23.44 -7.38 0.45
C ALA A 167 24.94 -7.63 0.32
N LYS A 168 25.69 -6.65 -0.18
CA LYS A 168 27.15 -6.67 -0.18
C LYS A 168 27.60 -7.00 1.24
N PRO A 169 28.55 -7.95 1.42
CA PRO A 169 29.08 -8.24 2.75
C PRO A 169 29.69 -6.96 3.34
N PRO A 170 29.58 -6.75 4.66
CA PRO A 170 30.14 -5.58 5.31
C PRO A 170 31.66 -5.57 5.09
N LYS A 171 32.19 -4.45 4.57
CA LYS A 171 33.64 -4.21 4.46
C LYS A 171 34.26 -4.46 5.83
N ALA A 172 35.19 -5.42 5.87
CA ALA A 172 36.00 -5.70 7.04
C ALA A 172 36.58 -4.41 7.63
N ALA A 173 36.34 -4.18 8.91
CA ALA A 173 36.89 -3.07 9.65
C ALA A 173 38.41 -3.16 9.63
N LYS A 174 39.10 -2.09 9.20
CA LYS A 174 40.56 -1.97 9.32
C LYS A 174 40.94 -2.05 10.81
N PRO A 175 42.01 -2.80 11.17
CA PRO A 175 42.45 -2.87 12.56
C PRO A 175 42.88 -1.48 13.05
N ALA A 176 42.43 -1.12 14.22
CA ALA A 176 42.77 0.13 14.90
C ALA A 176 44.30 0.17 15.16
N LYS A 177 44.93 1.28 14.75
CA LYS A 177 46.36 1.56 15.10
C LYS A 177 46.48 1.72 16.59
N ALA A 178 47.38 0.94 17.19
CA ALA A 178 47.80 1.03 18.58
C ALA A 178 48.30 2.43 18.96
N PRO A 179 47.99 2.93 20.17
CA PRO A 179 48.50 4.23 20.61
C PRO A 179 50.03 4.16 20.88
N LYS A 180 50.77 5.08 20.27
CA LYS A 180 52.22 5.27 20.55
C LYS A 180 52.40 5.75 21.99
N ALA A 181 53.19 5.01 22.73
CA ALA A 181 53.67 5.35 24.06
C ALA A 181 54.35 6.72 24.08
N ALA A 182 53.90 7.58 24.98
CA ALA A 182 54.56 8.83 25.30
C ALA A 182 55.85 8.58 26.07
N LYS A 183 56.98 8.94 25.50
CA LYS A 183 58.27 9.00 26.19
C LYS A 183 58.27 10.18 27.15
N ALA A 184 58.35 9.86 28.42
CA ALA A 184 58.73 10.80 29.45
C ALA A 184 60.20 11.19 29.27
N ALA A 185 60.49 12.47 29.17
CA ALA A 185 61.83 13.01 29.31
C ALA A 185 61.84 13.99 30.47
N LYS A 186 62.50 13.53 31.54
CA LYS A 186 63.04 14.32 32.61
C LYS A 186 63.87 15.50 32.09
N LYS A 187 63.65 16.68 32.61
CA LYS A 187 64.80 17.59 32.85
C LYS A 187 64.53 18.45 34.07
N THR A 188 65.41 18.23 35.00
CA THR A 188 65.60 18.89 36.24
C THR A 188 66.32 20.25 36.09
N LYS A 189 66.03 21.15 37.03
CA LYS A 189 66.89 22.19 37.62
C LYS A 189 67.30 23.41 36.80
N LYS A 190 67.05 24.63 37.20
CA LYS A 190 67.91 25.39 38.16
C LYS A 190 67.48 26.87 38.15
N LYS A 191 67.37 27.39 39.40
CA LYS A 191 67.80 28.70 39.87
C LYS A 191 67.24 29.97 39.21
N ALA A 192 66.59 30.82 39.89
CA ALA A 192 67.08 31.79 40.90
C ALA A 192 65.81 32.34 41.59
#